data_658622a2abbdbad786147843b0a51d97
#
_entry.id   658622a2abbdbad786147843b0a51d97
#
_cell.length_a   1.000
_cell.length_b   1.000
_cell.length_c   1.000
_cell.angle_alpha   90.00
_cell.angle_beta   90.00
_cell.angle_gamma   90.00
#
_symmetry.space_group_name_H-M   'P 1'
#
loop_
_entity.id
_entity.type
_entity.pdbx_description
1 polymer ?
#
loop_
_entity_poly.entity_id
_entity_poly.type
_entity_poly.pdbx_seq_one_letter_code
_entity_poly.pdbx_strand_id
1 'polypeptide(L)'
;LSAALFGIFCTAGLVNSTYAASNSHDAPHSHATAGAPIVESSQLESALARGAILWDVRSAEDYKRGHIPGAINFGDAGKVLRDEQKEDFLPTAVIEKIFAEAGLDPSREIIVYGGRGNAYAYFGRYAVRYFGGQQVSVFHDGIEGWREAGKPVAVEPTRLPALTLKLTPVSSLAVSTDEVAKRFNKPGVQVLDVRTRKEFSGDDIRAIRGGHIPGAVNIPYEQNWQDPDAPQKISRKESSNSSGLALKNRAALENLYKDLDRDKETIIYCQSGVRASETSTVLETLGFKNIKVYDSSWLGWAAKLSVPVEDEAFLNVGALTGEMKALKQRIADLEKQIATK
;
A
#
# COMPACT_ATOMS: atom_id res chain seq x y z
N LEU A 1 -82.94 24.12 19.94
CA LEU A 1 -83.66 22.91 20.35
C LEU A 1 -82.65 21.86 20.70
N SER A 2 -82.43 21.66 22.00
CA SER A 2 -82.81 20.57 22.93
C SER A 2 -82.00 19.31 22.68
N ALA A 3 -81.16 19.00 23.62
CA ALA A 3 -81.22 18.17 24.86
C ALA A 3 -80.91 16.71 24.53
N ALA A 4 -80.31 15.86 25.25
CA ALA A 4 -79.92 15.70 26.64
C ALA A 4 -78.94 14.51 26.73
N LEU A 5 -77.94 14.55 27.61
CA LEU A 5 -77.69 13.73 28.81
C LEU A 5 -77.96 12.21 28.71
N PHE A 6 -76.95 11.43 29.00
CA PHE A 6 -76.94 10.47 30.11
C PHE A 6 -75.49 9.95 30.35
N GLY A 7 -75.04 10.13 31.55
CA GLY A 7 -73.78 9.57 32.05
C GLY A 7 -74.00 8.21 32.71
N ILE A 8 -72.94 7.46 32.84
CA ILE A 8 -72.83 6.39 33.86
C ILE A 8 -71.36 6.38 34.35
N PHE A 9 -71.20 6.56 35.62
CA PHE A 9 -70.02 6.33 36.44
C PHE A 9 -69.70 4.83 36.55
N CYS A 10 -68.42 4.48 36.45
CA CYS A 10 -67.92 3.35 37.25
C CYS A 10 -66.42 3.49 37.52
N THR A 11 -66.11 3.20 38.72
CA THR A 11 -65.00 3.42 39.64
C THR A 11 -63.73 2.64 39.30
N ALA A 12 -62.62 3.27 39.51
CA ALA A 12 -61.39 2.92 40.26
C ALA A 12 -60.72 1.56 40.03
N GLY A 13 -59.45 1.62 39.71
CA GLY A 13 -58.47 0.55 39.86
C GLY A 13 -57.08 1.04 39.60
N LEU A 14 -56.45 1.67 40.62
CA LEU A 14 -55.01 2.00 40.66
C LEU A 14 -54.23 0.70 40.73
N VAL A 15 -53.43 0.41 39.74
CA VAL A 15 -52.29 -0.52 39.84
C VAL A 15 -51.04 0.21 39.42
N ASN A 16 -50.25 0.59 40.42
CA ASN A 16 -48.89 1.03 40.26
C ASN A 16 -48.04 -0.12 39.71
N SER A 17 -47.53 -0.01 38.53
CA SER A 17 -46.46 -0.83 38.04
C SER A 17 -45.27 0.07 37.69
N THR A 18 -44.27 0.05 38.57
CA THR A 18 -42.98 0.68 38.38
C THR A 18 -42.23 -0.10 37.32
N TYR A 19 -42.16 0.44 36.13
CA TYR A 19 -41.20 -0.02 35.10
C TYR A 19 -39.89 0.75 35.27
N ALA A 20 -38.85 0.01 35.69
CA ALA A 20 -37.48 0.47 35.66
C ALA A 20 -37.04 0.69 34.22
N ALA A 21 -36.66 1.92 33.89
CA ALA A 21 -36.05 2.24 32.61
C ALA A 21 -34.62 1.68 32.60
N SER A 22 -34.39 0.61 31.85
CA SER A 22 -33.06 0.18 31.47
C SER A 22 -32.62 1.02 30.24
N ASN A 23 -31.74 1.99 30.51
CA ASN A 23 -31.00 2.69 29.43
C ASN A 23 -29.98 1.74 28.82
N SER A 24 -30.34 1.03 27.77
CA SER A 24 -29.39 0.43 26.85
C SER A 24 -29.19 1.42 25.68
N HIS A 25 -28.13 2.24 25.79
CA HIS A 25 -27.59 2.97 24.63
C HIS A 25 -26.69 2.03 23.88
N ASP A 26 -27.25 1.07 23.16
CA ASP A 26 -26.61 0.40 22.03
C ASP A 26 -27.05 1.11 20.76
N ALA A 27 -26.32 2.17 20.41
CA ALA A 27 -26.32 2.66 19.04
C ALA A 27 -25.66 1.58 18.18
N PRO A 28 -26.28 1.13 17.08
CA PRO A 28 -25.63 0.22 16.16
C PRO A 28 -24.42 0.95 15.56
N HIS A 29 -23.22 0.46 15.88
CA HIS A 29 -22.03 0.81 15.10
C HIS A 29 -22.31 0.34 13.67
N SER A 30 -22.71 1.26 12.80
CA SER A 30 -22.72 1.03 11.38
C SER A 30 -21.28 0.71 10.99
N HIS A 31 -21.01 -0.56 10.72
CA HIS A 31 -19.81 -0.93 9.98
C HIS A 31 -19.90 -0.23 8.64
N ALA A 32 -19.25 0.93 8.53
CA ALA A 32 -19.02 1.56 7.25
C ALA A 32 -18.34 0.49 6.38
N THR A 33 -18.98 0.09 5.29
CA THR A 33 -18.43 -0.84 4.34
C THR A 33 -17.11 -0.23 3.87
N ALA A 34 -15.99 -0.90 4.17
CA ALA A 34 -14.68 -0.45 3.70
C ALA A 34 -14.78 -0.25 2.19
N GLY A 35 -14.38 0.93 1.70
CA GLY A 35 -14.38 1.23 0.28
C GLY A 35 -13.51 0.21 -0.49
N ALA A 36 -13.71 0.10 -1.81
CA ALA A 36 -12.90 -0.79 -2.64
C ALA A 36 -11.40 -0.46 -2.45
N PRO A 37 -10.53 -1.47 -2.24
CA PRO A 37 -9.10 -1.24 -2.04
C PRO A 37 -8.42 -0.50 -3.20
N ILE A 38 -8.93 -0.70 -4.43
CA ILE A 38 -8.48 -0.05 -5.66
C ILE A 38 -9.71 0.60 -6.29
N VAL A 39 -9.58 1.85 -6.70
CA VAL A 39 -10.68 2.65 -7.24
C VAL A 39 -10.41 3.10 -8.68
N GLU A 40 -11.50 3.20 -9.44
CA GLU A 40 -11.56 3.75 -10.78
C GLU A 40 -11.77 5.28 -10.73
N SER A 41 -11.56 5.98 -11.87
CA SER A 41 -11.72 7.45 -11.95
C SER A 41 -13.06 7.95 -11.44
N SER A 42 -14.18 7.30 -11.76
CA SER A 42 -15.52 7.70 -11.31
C SER A 42 -15.70 7.55 -9.79
N GLN A 43 -15.08 6.53 -9.20
CA GLN A 43 -15.09 6.32 -7.76
C GLN A 43 -14.21 7.35 -7.04
N LEU A 44 -13.05 7.70 -7.63
CA LEU A 44 -12.20 8.78 -7.15
C LEU A 44 -12.98 10.11 -7.12
N GLU A 45 -13.64 10.50 -8.23
CA GLU A 45 -14.44 11.73 -8.29
C GLU A 45 -15.55 11.72 -7.21
N SER A 46 -16.24 10.61 -7.06
CA SER A 46 -17.26 10.45 -6.03
C SER A 46 -16.72 10.61 -4.61
N ALA A 47 -15.53 10.04 -4.33
CA ALA A 47 -14.88 10.19 -3.04
C ALA A 47 -14.42 11.61 -2.77
N LEU A 48 -13.87 12.30 -3.77
CA LEU A 48 -13.48 13.71 -3.66
C LEU A 48 -14.70 14.60 -3.39
N ALA A 49 -15.84 14.33 -4.01
CA ALA A 49 -17.10 15.05 -3.76
C ALA A 49 -17.62 14.84 -2.32
N ARG A 50 -17.27 13.71 -1.68
CA ARG A 50 -17.56 13.47 -0.25
C ARG A 50 -16.53 14.07 0.69
N GLY A 51 -15.46 14.67 0.17
CA GLY A 51 -14.41 15.29 0.96
C GLY A 51 -13.29 14.33 1.35
N ALA A 52 -13.04 13.23 0.61
CA ALA A 52 -11.90 12.37 0.79
C ALA A 52 -10.58 13.15 0.66
N ILE A 53 -9.59 12.78 1.45
CA ILE A 53 -8.22 13.29 1.29
C ILE A 53 -7.58 12.56 0.12
N LEU A 54 -7.03 13.32 -0.83
CA LEU A 54 -6.27 12.78 -1.94
C LEU A 54 -4.78 13.00 -1.68
N TRP A 55 -3.99 11.92 -1.68
CA TRP A 55 -2.55 11.98 -1.43
C TRP A 55 -1.76 11.55 -2.67
N ASP A 56 -0.97 12.46 -3.21
CA ASP A 56 0.02 12.21 -4.27
C ASP A 56 1.35 11.79 -3.63
N VAL A 57 1.80 10.57 -3.89
CA VAL A 57 3.04 10.02 -3.31
C VAL A 57 4.28 10.25 -4.15
N ARG A 58 4.16 10.96 -5.27
CA ARG A 58 5.29 11.27 -6.15
C ARG A 58 6.23 12.28 -5.51
N SER A 59 7.38 12.49 -6.16
CA SER A 59 8.31 13.55 -5.76
C SER A 59 7.62 14.92 -5.77
N ALA A 60 8.12 15.85 -4.95
CA ALA A 60 7.63 17.23 -4.95
C ALA A 60 7.80 17.92 -6.31
N GLU A 61 8.80 17.50 -7.10
CA GLU A 61 9.01 18.03 -8.45
C GLU A 61 7.95 17.52 -9.43
N ASP A 62 7.60 16.23 -9.38
CA ASP A 62 6.52 15.66 -10.20
C ASP A 62 5.17 16.26 -9.86
N TYR A 63 4.90 16.42 -8.59
CA TYR A 63 3.68 17.07 -8.10
C TYR A 63 3.55 18.51 -8.64
N LYS A 64 4.62 19.31 -8.57
CA LYS A 64 4.63 20.69 -9.10
C LYS A 64 4.44 20.75 -10.63
N ARG A 65 4.87 19.73 -11.38
CA ARG A 65 4.65 19.65 -12.82
C ARG A 65 3.19 19.35 -13.21
N GLY A 66 2.38 18.98 -12.26
CA GLY A 66 0.95 18.76 -12.42
C GLY A 66 0.46 17.57 -11.59
N HIS A 67 -0.62 17.80 -10.86
CA HIS A 67 -1.26 16.84 -9.97
C HIS A 67 -2.77 16.89 -10.08
N ILE A 68 -3.47 15.90 -9.54
CA ILE A 68 -4.93 15.89 -9.48
C ILE A 68 -5.38 17.00 -8.52
N PRO A 69 -6.33 17.87 -8.94
CA PRO A 69 -6.79 18.99 -8.11
C PRO A 69 -7.21 18.54 -6.71
N GLY A 70 -6.78 19.26 -5.68
CA GLY A 70 -7.08 18.95 -4.28
C GLY A 70 -6.13 17.92 -3.64
N ALA A 71 -5.21 17.34 -4.39
CA ALA A 71 -4.23 16.41 -3.82
C ALA A 71 -3.21 17.14 -2.95
N ILE A 72 -2.90 16.58 -1.79
CA ILE A 72 -1.74 16.96 -0.97
C ILE A 72 -0.51 16.17 -1.38
N ASN A 73 0.68 16.74 -1.14
CA ASN A 73 1.96 16.06 -1.32
C ASN A 73 2.91 16.53 -0.23
N PHE A 74 3.60 15.62 0.41
CA PHE A 74 4.65 15.89 1.39
C PHE A 74 5.96 15.15 1.07
N GLY A 75 6.15 14.82 -0.22
CA GLY A 75 7.34 14.19 -0.78
C GLY A 75 7.11 12.74 -1.15
N ASP A 76 8.17 12.12 -1.65
CA ASP A 76 8.21 10.72 -2.04
C ASP A 76 7.96 9.83 -0.82
N ALA A 77 6.84 9.09 -0.83
CA ALA A 77 6.44 8.25 0.30
C ALA A 77 7.50 7.22 0.70
N GLY A 78 8.27 6.71 -0.28
CA GLY A 78 9.35 5.76 -0.03
C GLY A 78 10.54 6.36 0.71
N LYS A 79 10.68 7.68 0.68
CA LYS A 79 11.77 8.41 1.37
C LYS A 79 11.32 9.02 2.68
N VAL A 80 10.13 9.65 2.68
CA VAL A 80 9.69 10.43 3.86
C VAL A 80 9.16 9.57 5.00
N LEU A 81 8.74 8.32 4.73
CA LEU A 81 8.17 7.43 5.75
C LEU A 81 9.13 6.34 6.22
N ARG A 82 10.33 6.22 5.63
CA ARG A 82 11.23 5.09 5.84
C ARG A 82 12.61 5.52 6.26
N ASP A 83 13.28 4.64 7.01
CA ASP A 83 14.71 4.72 7.28
C ASP A 83 15.51 4.38 6.00
N GLU A 84 16.46 5.23 5.62
CA GLU A 84 17.21 5.08 4.37
C GLU A 84 18.10 3.82 4.31
N GLN A 85 18.48 3.28 5.47
CA GLN A 85 19.40 2.13 5.54
C GLN A 85 18.66 0.81 5.68
N LYS A 86 17.62 0.78 6.53
CA LYS A 86 16.86 -0.45 6.82
C LYS A 86 15.64 -0.61 5.93
N GLU A 87 15.19 0.49 5.34
CA GLU A 87 13.94 0.56 4.59
C GLU A 87 12.69 0.12 5.39
N ASP A 88 12.79 0.13 6.72
CA ASP A 88 11.64 -0.02 7.63
C ASP A 88 10.97 1.33 7.86
N PHE A 89 9.75 1.34 8.40
CA PHE A 89 9.10 2.58 8.81
C PHE A 89 9.93 3.35 9.83
N LEU A 90 9.93 4.67 9.70
CA LEU A 90 10.42 5.57 10.75
C LEU A 90 9.64 5.33 12.05
N PRO A 91 10.20 5.71 13.22
CA PRO A 91 9.47 5.59 14.49
C PRO A 91 8.07 6.21 14.43
N THR A 92 7.08 5.57 15.04
CA THR A 92 5.67 5.99 15.01
C THR A 92 5.48 7.48 15.31
N ALA A 93 6.21 8.01 16.30
CA ALA A 93 6.13 9.44 16.65
C ALA A 93 6.60 10.37 15.52
N VAL A 94 7.53 9.93 14.67
CA VAL A 94 7.98 10.69 13.49
C VAL A 94 6.91 10.66 12.41
N ILE A 95 6.33 9.49 12.13
CA ILE A 95 5.22 9.35 11.17
C ILE A 95 4.00 10.16 11.63
N GLU A 96 3.69 10.13 12.93
CA GLU A 96 2.62 10.91 13.54
C GLU A 96 2.79 12.41 13.25
N LYS A 97 4.01 12.92 13.43
CA LYS A 97 4.35 14.31 13.11
C LYS A 97 4.19 14.62 11.62
N ILE A 98 4.70 13.74 10.74
CA ILE A 98 4.61 13.92 9.29
C ILE A 98 3.15 13.98 8.84
N PHE A 99 2.31 13.04 9.28
CA PHE A 99 0.89 13.02 8.93
C PHE A 99 0.15 14.23 9.51
N ALA A 100 0.46 14.60 10.76
CA ALA A 100 -0.15 15.76 11.42
C ALA A 100 0.18 17.08 10.67
N GLU A 101 1.43 17.30 10.31
CA GLU A 101 1.86 18.51 9.58
C GLU A 101 1.29 18.56 8.16
N ALA A 102 1.14 17.41 7.51
CA ALA A 102 0.52 17.29 6.18
C ALA A 102 -1.02 17.43 6.20
N GLY A 103 -1.66 17.36 7.37
CA GLY A 103 -3.11 17.31 7.49
C GLY A 103 -3.70 15.96 7.04
N LEU A 104 -2.90 14.90 6.99
CA LEU A 104 -3.34 13.55 6.62
C LEU A 104 -3.95 12.86 7.85
N ASP A 105 -5.28 12.84 7.91
CA ASP A 105 -6.05 12.21 8.98
C ASP A 105 -6.45 10.78 8.64
N PRO A 106 -5.85 9.75 9.27
CA PRO A 106 -6.18 8.36 8.99
C PRO A 106 -7.62 7.95 9.33
N SER A 107 -8.35 8.75 10.09
CA SER A 107 -9.77 8.49 10.39
C SER A 107 -10.72 8.83 9.24
N ARG A 108 -10.23 9.56 8.23
CA ARG A 108 -11.01 9.98 7.08
C ARG A 108 -10.86 9.00 5.91
N GLU A 109 -11.74 9.16 4.92
CA GLU A 109 -11.57 8.51 3.61
C GLU A 109 -10.34 9.10 2.92
N ILE A 110 -9.40 8.23 2.51
CA ILE A 110 -8.14 8.62 1.87
C ILE A 110 -8.00 7.86 0.57
N ILE A 111 -7.65 8.57 -0.50
CA ILE A 111 -7.23 7.96 -1.75
C ILE A 111 -5.78 8.32 -2.02
N VAL A 112 -4.97 7.31 -2.29
CA VAL A 112 -3.54 7.45 -2.57
C VAL A 112 -3.30 7.21 -4.04
N TYR A 113 -2.48 8.03 -4.69
CA TYR A 113 -2.08 7.81 -6.07
C TYR A 113 -0.64 8.24 -6.34
N GLY A 114 -0.11 7.75 -7.46
CA GLY A 114 1.18 8.13 -8.00
C GLY A 114 1.12 8.22 -9.53
N GLY A 115 2.14 7.76 -10.23
CA GLY A 115 2.03 7.38 -11.64
C GLY A 115 1.30 6.04 -11.77
N ARG A 116 0.81 5.71 -12.97
CA ARG A 116 0.19 4.40 -13.24
C ARG A 116 1.16 3.26 -12.90
N GLY A 117 0.70 2.26 -12.17
CA GLY A 117 1.52 1.13 -11.74
C GLY A 117 2.58 1.46 -10.69
N ASN A 118 2.50 2.63 -10.05
CA ASN A 118 3.46 3.00 -9.03
C ASN A 118 3.20 2.27 -7.71
N ALA A 119 4.07 1.31 -7.38
CA ALA A 119 3.97 0.53 -6.15
C ALA A 119 4.02 1.40 -4.86
N TYR A 120 4.58 2.61 -4.91
CA TYR A 120 4.58 3.52 -3.76
C TYR A 120 3.19 4.07 -3.43
N ALA A 121 2.24 4.11 -4.39
CA ALA A 121 0.85 4.42 -4.07
C ALA A 121 0.23 3.35 -3.16
N TYR A 122 0.54 2.10 -3.43
CA TYR A 122 0.13 0.97 -2.59
C TYR A 122 0.85 0.94 -1.25
N PHE A 123 2.13 1.30 -1.23
CA PHE A 123 2.87 1.47 0.01
C PHE A 123 2.28 2.61 0.86
N GLY A 124 1.90 3.73 0.26
CA GLY A 124 1.19 4.81 0.95
C GLY A 124 -0.14 4.33 1.56
N ARG A 125 -0.94 3.55 0.80
CA ARG A 125 -2.13 2.90 1.33
C ARG A 125 -1.81 1.99 2.52
N TYR A 126 -0.81 1.13 2.37
CA TYR A 126 -0.37 0.22 3.44
C TYR A 126 0.06 1.01 4.68
N ALA A 127 0.85 2.07 4.51
CA ALA A 127 1.29 2.93 5.62
C ALA A 127 0.11 3.53 6.37
N VAL A 128 -0.85 4.16 5.68
CA VAL A 128 -2.02 4.74 6.34
C VAL A 128 -2.83 3.67 7.07
N ARG A 129 -3.04 2.50 6.47
CA ARG A 129 -3.74 1.38 7.12
C ARG A 129 -2.98 0.85 8.33
N TYR A 130 -1.66 0.70 8.20
CA TYR A 130 -0.81 0.25 9.30
C TYR A 130 -0.87 1.21 10.49
N PHE A 131 -1.02 2.51 10.24
CA PHE A 131 -1.19 3.53 11.28
C PHE A 131 -2.66 3.86 11.61
N GLY A 132 -3.60 2.95 11.34
CA GLY A 132 -4.97 2.98 11.85
C GLY A 132 -6.05 3.37 10.85
N GLY A 133 -5.72 3.75 9.62
CA GLY A 133 -6.69 4.12 8.59
C GLY A 133 -7.58 2.95 8.18
N GLN A 134 -8.90 3.17 8.15
CA GLN A 134 -9.87 2.13 7.80
C GLN A 134 -10.36 2.25 6.34
N GLN A 135 -10.51 3.47 5.85
CA GLN A 135 -11.07 3.79 4.53
C GLN A 135 -9.97 4.34 3.63
N VAL A 136 -9.11 3.46 3.14
CA VAL A 136 -7.95 3.83 2.32
C VAL A 136 -7.94 3.04 1.03
N SER A 137 -7.94 3.75 -0.10
CA SER A 137 -7.93 3.17 -1.45
C SER A 137 -6.75 3.66 -2.26
N VAL A 138 -6.42 2.94 -3.33
CA VAL A 138 -5.44 3.36 -4.34
C VAL A 138 -6.15 3.68 -5.66
N PHE A 139 -5.82 4.80 -6.26
CA PHE A 139 -6.14 5.06 -7.66
C PHE A 139 -4.96 4.60 -8.52
N HIS A 140 -5.07 3.36 -9.04
CA HIS A 140 -3.97 2.68 -9.74
C HIS A 140 -3.54 3.37 -11.03
N ASP A 141 -4.52 3.88 -11.81
CA ASP A 141 -4.24 4.56 -13.07
C ASP A 141 -3.50 5.89 -12.90
N GLY A 142 -3.46 6.42 -11.68
CA GLY A 142 -2.63 7.53 -11.31
C GLY A 142 -2.87 8.79 -12.14
N ILE A 143 -1.85 9.64 -12.20
CA ILE A 143 -1.94 10.90 -12.94
C ILE A 143 -2.09 10.69 -14.45
N GLU A 144 -1.55 9.60 -14.99
CA GLU A 144 -1.66 9.26 -16.42
C GLU A 144 -3.12 8.95 -16.76
N GLY A 145 -3.77 8.06 -16.01
CA GLY A 145 -5.18 7.73 -16.23
C GLY A 145 -6.12 8.92 -16.03
N TRP A 146 -5.81 9.80 -15.07
CA TRP A 146 -6.54 11.04 -14.88
C TRP A 146 -6.47 11.95 -16.12
N ARG A 147 -5.25 12.13 -16.69
CA ARG A 147 -5.04 12.92 -17.90
C ARG A 147 -5.67 12.29 -19.13
N GLU A 148 -5.56 10.97 -19.29
CA GLU A 148 -6.17 10.23 -20.41
C GLU A 148 -7.70 10.32 -20.39
N ALA A 149 -8.31 10.45 -19.20
CA ALA A 149 -9.73 10.71 -19.05
C ALA A 149 -10.13 12.19 -19.35
N GLY A 150 -9.18 13.02 -19.83
CA GLY A 150 -9.43 14.44 -20.16
C GLY A 150 -9.67 15.33 -18.95
N LYS A 151 -9.28 14.89 -17.75
CA LYS A 151 -9.52 15.63 -16.52
C LYS A 151 -8.47 16.72 -16.31
N PRO A 152 -8.83 17.84 -15.64
CA PRO A 152 -7.91 18.94 -15.38
C PRO A 152 -6.81 18.54 -14.39
N VAL A 153 -5.65 19.19 -14.54
CA VAL A 153 -4.55 19.10 -13.56
C VAL A 153 -4.31 20.45 -12.92
N ALA A 154 -3.85 20.46 -11.69
CA ALA A 154 -3.43 21.65 -10.95
C ALA A 154 -1.90 21.68 -10.82
N VAL A 155 -1.34 22.87 -10.65
CA VAL A 155 0.07 23.10 -10.33
C VAL A 155 0.24 23.80 -8.98
N GLU A 156 -0.81 24.49 -8.52
CA GLU A 156 -0.84 25.16 -7.22
C GLU A 156 -0.97 24.14 -6.11
N PRO A 157 -0.08 24.16 -5.09
CA PRO A 157 -0.07 23.15 -4.06
C PRO A 157 -1.29 23.23 -3.14
N THR A 158 -1.93 22.12 -2.90
CA THR A 158 -2.96 21.96 -1.89
C THR A 158 -2.34 21.82 -0.51
N ARG A 159 -2.85 22.56 0.47
CA ARG A 159 -2.48 22.47 1.87
C ARG A 159 -3.70 22.22 2.73
N LEU A 160 -3.63 21.21 3.59
CA LEU A 160 -4.61 20.98 4.64
C LEU A 160 -4.13 21.60 5.95
N PRO A 161 -5.06 21.97 6.86
CA PRO A 161 -4.68 22.38 8.21
C PRO A 161 -3.90 21.29 8.94
N ALA A 162 -2.86 21.68 9.69
CA ALA A 162 -2.17 20.77 10.55
C ALA A 162 -3.10 20.22 11.64
N LEU A 163 -2.84 18.98 12.07
CA LEU A 163 -3.66 18.23 13.01
C LEU A 163 -2.87 17.89 14.27
N THR A 164 -3.60 17.46 15.29
CA THR A 164 -3.03 16.71 16.42
C THR A 164 -3.46 15.26 16.26
N LEU A 165 -2.50 14.36 16.08
CA LEU A 165 -2.75 12.94 15.86
C LEU A 165 -2.12 12.11 16.96
N LYS A 166 -2.71 10.93 17.19
CA LYS A 166 -2.12 9.84 17.95
C LYS A 166 -2.27 8.57 17.13
N LEU A 167 -1.15 8.08 16.58
CA LEU A 167 -1.13 6.90 15.75
C LEU A 167 -0.88 5.64 16.58
N THR A 168 -1.57 4.56 16.23
CA THR A 168 -1.37 3.25 16.83
C THR A 168 -1.16 2.22 15.73
N PRO A 169 0.03 1.60 15.63
CA PRO A 169 0.29 0.58 14.63
C PRO A 169 -0.66 -0.62 14.73
N VAL A 170 -1.21 -1.04 13.60
CA VAL A 170 -2.08 -2.21 13.48
C VAL A 170 -1.21 -3.43 13.16
N SER A 171 -0.68 -4.06 14.20
CA SER A 171 0.27 -5.19 14.09
C SER A 171 -0.28 -6.39 13.31
N SER A 172 -1.62 -6.53 13.19
CA SER A 172 -2.22 -7.61 12.41
C SER A 172 -1.97 -7.51 10.89
N LEU A 173 -1.55 -6.35 10.38
CA LEU A 173 -1.25 -6.13 8.96
C LEU A 173 0.20 -6.43 8.59
N ALA A 174 1.06 -6.53 9.57
CA ALA A 174 2.50 -6.72 9.37
C ALA A 174 3.00 -8.00 10.03
N VAL A 175 4.20 -8.40 9.68
CA VAL A 175 4.91 -9.51 10.32
C VAL A 175 6.42 -9.23 10.31
N SER A 176 7.06 -9.46 11.45
CA SER A 176 8.50 -9.28 11.63
C SER A 176 9.31 -10.48 11.10
N THR A 177 10.62 -10.27 10.87
CA THR A 177 11.55 -11.35 10.49
C THR A 177 11.49 -12.56 11.45
N ASP A 178 11.40 -12.31 12.76
CA ASP A 178 11.35 -13.39 13.75
C ASP A 178 10.04 -14.17 13.70
N GLU A 179 8.94 -13.49 13.40
CA GLU A 179 7.64 -14.14 13.24
C GLU A 179 7.58 -14.95 11.94
N VAL A 180 8.13 -14.44 10.83
CA VAL A 180 8.24 -15.20 9.59
C VAL A 180 9.10 -16.45 9.83
N ALA A 181 10.26 -16.31 10.47
CA ALA A 181 11.16 -17.42 10.77
C ALA A 181 10.51 -18.56 11.60
N LYS A 182 9.53 -18.21 12.44
CA LYS A 182 8.77 -19.20 13.24
C LYS A 182 7.62 -19.85 12.47
N ARG A 183 7.17 -19.26 11.35
CA ARG A 183 5.90 -19.62 10.70
C ARG A 183 5.98 -20.01 9.25
N PHE A 184 7.03 -19.65 8.49
CA PHE A 184 7.13 -19.83 7.04
C PHE A 184 6.84 -21.27 6.56
N ASN A 185 7.10 -22.28 7.38
CA ASN A 185 6.90 -23.69 7.07
C ASN A 185 5.68 -24.33 7.76
N LYS A 186 4.76 -23.54 8.32
CA LYS A 186 3.57 -24.07 9.00
C LYS A 186 2.45 -24.36 7.99
N PRO A 187 1.67 -25.45 8.18
CA PRO A 187 0.63 -25.86 7.21
C PRO A 187 -0.44 -24.82 6.91
N GLY A 188 -0.74 -23.90 7.86
CA GLY A 188 -1.73 -22.83 7.70
C GLY A 188 -1.15 -21.54 7.12
N VAL A 189 0.10 -21.53 6.70
CA VAL A 189 0.81 -20.35 6.19
C VAL A 189 1.30 -20.62 4.77
N GLN A 190 1.19 -19.66 3.90
CA GLN A 190 1.82 -19.62 2.59
C GLN A 190 2.65 -18.33 2.47
N VAL A 191 3.83 -18.45 1.89
CA VAL A 191 4.76 -17.34 1.71
C VAL A 191 4.84 -17.01 0.23
N LEU A 192 4.63 -15.74 -0.11
CA LEU A 192 4.63 -15.24 -1.48
C LEU A 192 5.77 -14.24 -1.68
N ASP A 193 6.72 -14.60 -2.52
CA ASP A 193 7.79 -13.73 -3.00
C ASP A 193 7.33 -13.01 -4.27
N VAL A 194 7.23 -11.69 -4.20
CA VAL A 194 6.79 -10.88 -5.34
C VAL A 194 7.93 -10.15 -6.05
N ARG A 195 9.18 -10.58 -5.79
CA ARG A 195 10.36 -10.11 -6.50
C ARG A 195 10.45 -10.76 -7.88
N THR A 196 11.35 -10.23 -8.70
CA THR A 196 11.65 -10.83 -10.00
C THR A 196 12.15 -12.27 -9.85
N ARG A 197 12.02 -13.06 -10.91
CA ARG A 197 12.55 -14.44 -10.92
C ARG A 197 14.06 -14.50 -10.64
N LYS A 198 14.83 -13.51 -11.12
CA LYS A 198 16.26 -13.43 -10.89
C LYS A 198 16.61 -13.11 -9.43
N GLU A 199 15.84 -12.24 -8.78
CA GLU A 199 15.99 -11.99 -7.33
C GLU A 199 15.65 -13.25 -6.53
N PHE A 200 14.61 -14.00 -6.93
CA PHE A 200 14.18 -15.23 -6.28
C PHE A 200 15.23 -16.36 -6.40
N SER A 201 15.77 -16.56 -7.60
CA SER A 201 16.80 -17.61 -7.87
C SER A 201 18.19 -17.25 -7.34
N GLY A 202 18.39 -16.04 -6.78
CA GLY A 202 19.72 -15.60 -6.35
C GLY A 202 20.64 -15.10 -7.47
N ASP A 203 20.16 -15.02 -8.72
CA ASP A 203 20.94 -14.50 -9.87
C ASP A 203 21.06 -12.97 -9.84
N ASP A 204 20.14 -12.26 -9.16
CA ASP A 204 20.20 -10.81 -8.91
C ASP A 204 20.25 -10.55 -7.41
N ILE A 205 21.46 -10.33 -6.89
CA ILE A 205 21.72 -10.16 -5.46
C ILE A 205 21.65 -8.67 -5.10
N ARG A 206 20.59 -8.28 -4.37
CA ARG A 206 20.35 -6.91 -3.92
C ARG A 206 20.41 -6.74 -2.39
N ALA A 207 21.03 -7.70 -1.71
CA ALA A 207 21.26 -7.72 -0.27
C ALA A 207 22.62 -8.38 0.01
N ILE A 208 22.97 -8.71 1.25
CA ILE A 208 24.24 -9.41 1.55
C ILE A 208 24.27 -10.85 1.00
N ARG A 209 23.10 -11.43 0.71
CA ARG A 209 22.94 -12.73 0.04
C ARG A 209 21.68 -12.71 -0.83
N GLY A 210 21.69 -13.54 -1.87
CA GLY A 210 20.58 -13.83 -2.77
C GLY A 210 19.85 -15.10 -2.38
N GLY A 211 18.81 -15.47 -3.13
CA GLY A 211 17.95 -16.61 -2.89
C GLY A 211 16.58 -16.19 -2.36
N HIS A 212 15.87 -17.11 -1.69
CA HIS A 212 14.52 -16.87 -1.21
C HIS A 212 14.20 -17.60 0.10
N ILE A 213 13.08 -17.25 0.74
CA ILE A 213 12.56 -17.94 1.93
C ILE A 213 12.12 -19.34 1.51
N PRO A 214 12.58 -20.41 2.19
CA PRO A 214 12.27 -21.78 1.79
C PRO A 214 10.77 -22.05 1.65
N GLY A 215 10.40 -22.71 0.53
CA GLY A 215 9.01 -23.01 0.21
C GLY A 215 8.15 -21.83 -0.21
N ALA A 216 8.72 -20.65 -0.43
CA ALA A 216 7.98 -19.50 -0.96
C ALA A 216 7.57 -19.72 -2.42
N VAL A 217 6.36 -19.28 -2.77
CA VAL A 217 5.89 -19.23 -4.16
C VAL A 217 6.35 -17.92 -4.77
N ASN A 218 6.93 -17.94 -5.96
CA ASN A 218 7.32 -16.71 -6.65
C ASN A 218 6.30 -16.31 -7.71
N ILE A 219 5.65 -15.16 -7.48
CA ILE A 219 4.80 -14.48 -8.45
C ILE A 219 5.22 -13.01 -8.47
N PRO A 220 6.07 -12.59 -9.43
CA PRO A 220 6.52 -11.20 -9.53
C PRO A 220 5.36 -10.21 -9.58
N TYR A 221 5.46 -9.08 -8.86
CA TYR A 221 4.38 -8.11 -8.76
C TYR A 221 4.00 -7.50 -10.11
N GLU A 222 4.93 -7.44 -11.05
CA GLU A 222 4.71 -7.00 -12.43
C GLU A 222 3.68 -7.88 -13.15
N GLN A 223 3.48 -9.12 -12.70
CA GLN A 223 2.44 -10.00 -13.24
C GLN A 223 1.02 -9.52 -12.95
N ASN A 224 0.82 -8.58 -12.05
CA ASN A 224 -0.46 -7.91 -11.86
C ASN A 224 -0.86 -7.03 -13.06
N TRP A 225 0.10 -6.56 -13.85
CA TRP A 225 -0.12 -5.63 -14.96
C TRP A 225 -0.48 -6.34 -16.26
N GLN A 226 -1.12 -5.61 -17.15
CA GLN A 226 -1.49 -6.12 -18.48
C GLN A 226 -0.26 -6.57 -19.27
N ASP A 227 0.83 -5.80 -19.18
CA ASP A 227 2.12 -6.13 -19.76
C ASP A 227 3.21 -6.09 -18.66
N PRO A 228 3.64 -7.26 -18.15
CA PRO A 228 4.69 -7.33 -17.13
C PRO A 228 6.03 -6.73 -17.58
N ASP A 229 6.27 -6.64 -18.87
CA ASP A 229 7.51 -6.09 -19.45
C ASP A 229 7.41 -4.59 -19.75
N ALA A 230 6.26 -3.96 -19.44
CA ALA A 230 6.04 -2.54 -19.72
C ALA A 230 7.14 -1.63 -19.17
N PRO A 231 7.65 -1.80 -17.93
CA PRO A 231 8.74 -0.96 -17.42
C PRO A 231 10.00 -1.02 -18.28
N GLN A 232 10.37 -2.22 -18.73
CA GLN A 232 11.56 -2.43 -19.57
C GLN A 232 11.35 -1.81 -20.96
N LYS A 233 10.16 -1.98 -21.55
CA LYS A 233 9.79 -1.37 -22.85
C LYS A 233 9.82 0.15 -22.79
N ILE A 234 9.28 0.74 -21.71
CA ILE A 234 9.33 2.19 -21.48
C ILE A 234 10.78 2.66 -21.32
N SER A 235 11.57 1.97 -20.50
CA SER A 235 12.99 2.31 -20.28
C SER A 235 13.82 2.27 -21.57
N ARG A 236 13.54 1.33 -22.48
CA ARG A 236 14.19 1.19 -23.78
C ARG A 236 13.59 2.09 -24.86
N LYS A 237 12.60 2.90 -24.53
CA LYS A 237 11.83 3.73 -25.48
C LYS A 237 11.09 2.93 -26.56
N GLU A 238 10.78 1.67 -26.29
CA GLU A 238 9.98 0.81 -27.15
C GLU A 238 8.47 1.08 -26.98
N SER A 239 8.08 1.69 -25.87
CA SER A 239 6.73 2.22 -25.59
C SER A 239 6.83 3.66 -25.10
N SER A 240 5.93 4.51 -25.58
CA SER A 240 5.85 5.92 -25.19
C SER A 240 4.79 6.18 -24.12
N ASN A 241 3.97 5.18 -23.75
CA ASN A 241 2.89 5.32 -22.80
C ASN A 241 2.94 4.23 -21.70
N SER A 242 2.19 4.47 -20.65
CA SER A 242 2.11 3.60 -19.47
C SER A 242 0.93 2.61 -19.49
N SER A 243 0.23 2.44 -20.62
CA SER A 243 -0.98 1.61 -20.67
C SER A 243 -0.74 0.15 -20.25
N GLY A 244 0.44 -0.39 -20.57
CA GLY A 244 0.84 -1.73 -20.15
C GLY A 244 0.92 -1.92 -18.63
N LEU A 245 1.10 -0.84 -17.89
CA LEU A 245 1.12 -0.86 -16.41
C LEU A 245 -0.28 -0.91 -15.79
N ALA A 246 -1.37 -0.81 -16.57
CA ALA A 246 -2.72 -0.99 -16.06
C ALA A 246 -2.90 -2.40 -15.49
N LEU A 247 -3.70 -2.53 -14.43
CA LEU A 247 -3.98 -3.84 -13.83
C LEU A 247 -4.68 -4.77 -14.82
N LYS A 248 -4.36 -6.05 -14.74
CA LYS A 248 -5.16 -7.11 -15.36
C LYS A 248 -6.59 -7.06 -14.83
N ASN A 249 -7.52 -7.52 -15.65
CA ASN A 249 -8.90 -7.69 -15.19
C ASN A 249 -8.99 -8.75 -14.08
N ARG A 250 -10.10 -8.74 -13.35
CA ARG A 250 -10.32 -9.62 -12.21
C ARG A 250 -10.12 -11.10 -12.55
N ALA A 251 -10.65 -11.57 -13.68
CA ALA A 251 -10.53 -12.98 -14.07
C ALA A 251 -9.08 -13.40 -14.33
N ALA A 252 -8.29 -12.54 -14.95
CA ALA A 252 -6.87 -12.79 -15.17
C ALA A 252 -6.06 -12.79 -13.87
N LEU A 253 -6.40 -11.91 -12.91
CA LEU A 253 -5.80 -11.90 -11.58
C LEU A 253 -6.21 -13.14 -10.77
N GLU A 254 -7.48 -13.57 -10.83
CA GLU A 254 -7.93 -14.80 -10.17
C GLU A 254 -7.21 -16.04 -10.71
N ASN A 255 -6.96 -16.08 -12.03
CA ASN A 255 -6.16 -17.16 -12.63
C ASN A 255 -4.68 -17.09 -12.25
N LEU A 256 -4.11 -15.89 -12.09
CA LEU A 256 -2.71 -15.69 -11.67
C LEU A 256 -2.46 -16.27 -10.27
N TYR A 257 -3.41 -16.09 -9.35
CA TYR A 257 -3.30 -16.50 -7.95
C TYR A 257 -4.10 -17.75 -7.60
N LYS A 258 -4.57 -18.51 -8.59
CA LYS A 258 -5.47 -19.68 -8.40
C LYS A 258 -4.90 -20.79 -7.52
N ASP A 259 -3.57 -20.92 -7.47
CA ASP A 259 -2.88 -21.96 -6.71
C ASP A 259 -2.61 -21.53 -5.26
N LEU A 260 -2.95 -20.30 -4.88
CA LEU A 260 -2.92 -19.82 -3.50
C LEU A 260 -4.25 -20.08 -2.80
N ASP A 261 -4.18 -20.51 -1.55
CA ASP A 261 -5.33 -20.73 -0.69
C ASP A 261 -5.77 -19.42 -0.03
N ARG A 262 -7.02 -18.97 -0.30
CA ARG A 262 -7.55 -17.69 0.20
C ARG A 262 -7.83 -17.67 1.70
N ASP A 263 -7.93 -18.83 2.33
CA ASP A 263 -8.23 -18.97 3.76
C ASP A 263 -6.97 -19.12 4.62
N LYS A 264 -5.82 -19.43 4.01
CA LYS A 264 -4.53 -19.47 4.70
C LYS A 264 -3.99 -18.06 5.00
N GLU A 265 -3.15 -17.96 6.04
CA GLU A 265 -2.32 -16.79 6.24
C GLU A 265 -1.35 -16.64 5.07
N THR A 266 -1.42 -15.50 4.37
CA THR A 266 -0.55 -15.19 3.25
C THR A 266 0.46 -14.14 3.67
N ILE A 267 1.72 -14.54 3.84
CA ILE A 267 2.83 -13.64 4.12
C ILE A 267 3.44 -13.22 2.79
N ILE A 268 3.42 -11.93 2.50
CA ILE A 268 3.92 -11.39 1.24
C ILE A 268 5.18 -10.58 1.51
N TYR A 269 6.23 -10.85 0.74
CA TYR A 269 7.46 -10.08 0.81
C TYR A 269 8.03 -9.74 -0.57
N CYS A 270 8.86 -8.71 -0.61
CA CYS A 270 9.64 -8.36 -1.79
C CYS A 270 11.09 -8.06 -1.39
N GLN A 271 11.70 -6.97 -1.86
CA GLN A 271 13.01 -6.52 -1.39
C GLN A 271 12.89 -5.80 -0.04
N SER A 272 11.88 -4.88 0.10
CA SER A 272 11.72 -3.97 1.22
C SER A 272 10.26 -3.53 1.44
N GLY A 273 9.27 -4.38 1.19
CA GLY A 273 7.85 -4.15 1.49
C GLY A 273 7.03 -3.39 0.44
N VAL A 274 7.64 -2.53 -0.37
CA VAL A 274 6.90 -1.66 -1.32
C VAL A 274 6.12 -2.44 -2.38
N ARG A 275 6.77 -3.34 -3.13
CA ARG A 275 6.12 -4.19 -4.14
C ARG A 275 5.12 -5.17 -3.50
N ALA A 276 5.43 -5.63 -2.28
CA ALA A 276 4.55 -6.49 -1.49
C ALA A 276 3.23 -5.79 -1.15
N SER A 277 3.24 -4.48 -0.92
CA SER A 277 2.03 -3.70 -0.64
C SER A 277 1.07 -3.65 -1.83
N GLU A 278 1.56 -3.62 -3.08
CA GLU A 278 0.72 -3.72 -4.26
C GLU A 278 0.03 -5.08 -4.32
N THR A 279 0.80 -6.17 -4.30
CA THR A 279 0.23 -7.52 -4.36
C THR A 279 -0.71 -7.78 -3.19
N SER A 280 -0.41 -7.31 -1.96
CA SER A 280 -1.32 -7.45 -0.83
C SER A 280 -2.68 -6.80 -1.08
N THR A 281 -2.68 -5.61 -1.69
CA THR A 281 -3.91 -4.90 -2.04
C THR A 281 -4.69 -5.62 -3.16
N VAL A 282 -3.98 -6.16 -4.16
CA VAL A 282 -4.61 -6.97 -5.22
C VAL A 282 -5.25 -8.22 -4.62
N LEU A 283 -4.55 -8.97 -3.77
CA LEU A 283 -5.11 -10.16 -3.12
C LEU A 283 -6.32 -9.83 -2.22
N GLU A 284 -6.31 -8.67 -1.56
CA GLU A 284 -7.49 -8.18 -0.81
C GLU A 284 -8.70 -8.03 -1.73
N THR A 285 -8.54 -7.48 -2.95
CA THR A 285 -9.65 -7.38 -3.93
C THR A 285 -10.15 -8.74 -4.42
N LEU A 286 -9.30 -9.77 -4.36
CA LEU A 286 -9.64 -11.15 -4.74
C LEU A 286 -10.25 -11.96 -3.59
N GLY A 287 -10.40 -11.34 -2.39
CA GLY A 287 -11.05 -11.94 -1.24
C GLY A 287 -10.16 -12.79 -0.33
N PHE A 288 -8.84 -12.63 -0.41
CA PHE A 288 -7.93 -13.18 0.60
C PHE A 288 -8.15 -12.44 1.93
N LYS A 289 -8.28 -13.17 3.04
CA LYS A 289 -8.73 -12.61 4.32
C LYS A 289 -7.59 -12.35 5.31
N ASN A 290 -6.55 -13.16 5.26
CA ASN A 290 -5.45 -13.13 6.24
C ASN A 290 -4.13 -12.80 5.54
N ILE A 291 -3.99 -11.56 5.11
CA ILE A 291 -2.83 -11.05 4.40
C ILE A 291 -1.94 -10.29 5.36
N LYS A 292 -0.64 -10.59 5.33
CA LYS A 292 0.37 -9.88 6.10
C LYS A 292 1.51 -9.45 5.19
N VAL A 293 1.88 -8.19 5.30
CA VAL A 293 3.08 -7.68 4.64
C VAL A 293 4.27 -7.92 5.56
N TYR A 294 5.28 -8.63 5.06
CA TYR A 294 6.57 -8.67 5.70
C TYR A 294 7.37 -7.45 5.22
N ASP A 295 7.31 -6.36 6.00
CA ASP A 295 7.81 -5.05 5.57
C ASP A 295 9.32 -5.05 5.38
N SER A 296 10.11 -5.54 6.35
CA SER A 296 11.57 -5.68 6.22
C SER A 296 11.99 -6.62 5.08
N SER A 297 11.10 -7.47 4.63
CA SER A 297 11.21 -8.29 3.42
C SER A 297 12.55 -9.03 3.28
N TRP A 298 13.07 -9.12 2.05
CA TRP A 298 14.34 -9.78 1.80
C TRP A 298 15.52 -9.11 2.49
N LEU A 299 15.53 -7.79 2.64
CA LEU A 299 16.58 -7.08 3.38
C LEU A 299 16.68 -7.59 4.82
N GLY A 300 15.56 -7.72 5.51
CA GLY A 300 15.52 -8.23 6.87
C GLY A 300 15.85 -9.72 6.97
N TRP A 301 15.36 -10.54 6.02
CA TRP A 301 15.65 -11.97 5.99
C TRP A 301 17.12 -12.26 5.66
N ALA A 302 17.65 -11.62 4.61
CA ALA A 302 19.03 -11.80 4.18
C ALA A 302 20.04 -11.35 5.24
N ALA A 303 19.74 -10.30 5.99
CA ALA A 303 20.60 -9.78 7.05
C ALA A 303 20.70 -10.75 8.25
N LYS A 304 19.68 -11.58 8.47
CA LYS A 304 19.66 -12.55 9.57
C LYS A 304 20.28 -13.89 9.12
N LEU A 305 21.61 -14.03 9.24
CA LEU A 305 22.34 -15.21 8.74
C LEU A 305 21.93 -16.54 9.38
N SER A 306 21.20 -16.51 10.51
CA SER A 306 20.73 -17.73 11.19
C SER A 306 19.46 -18.32 10.61
N VAL A 307 18.78 -17.64 9.65
CA VAL A 307 17.60 -18.19 8.98
C VAL A 307 17.97 -18.90 7.68
N PRO A 308 17.24 -19.97 7.30
CA PRO A 308 17.53 -20.72 6.09
C PRO A 308 17.19 -19.94 4.82
N VAL A 309 17.86 -20.26 3.73
CA VAL A 309 17.64 -19.70 2.40
C VAL A 309 17.70 -20.82 1.38
N GLU A 310 16.78 -20.85 0.43
CA GLU A 310 16.88 -21.65 -0.79
C GLU A 310 17.53 -20.84 -1.90
N ASP A 311 18.28 -21.50 -2.79
CA ASP A 311 19.08 -20.88 -3.85
C ASP A 311 20.05 -19.81 -3.31
N GLU A 312 20.68 -20.10 -2.16
CA GLU A 312 21.54 -19.15 -1.47
C GLU A 312 22.79 -18.83 -2.30
N ALA A 313 22.97 -17.54 -2.56
CA ALA A 313 24.15 -16.99 -3.23
C ALA A 313 24.68 -15.78 -2.46
N PHE A 314 26.00 -15.67 -2.32
CA PHE A 314 26.61 -14.55 -1.61
C PHE A 314 27.17 -13.52 -2.57
N LEU A 315 27.00 -12.25 -2.21
CA LEU A 315 27.56 -11.12 -2.96
C LEU A 315 29.11 -11.19 -2.90
N ASN A 316 29.73 -11.28 -4.06
CA ASN A 316 31.17 -11.19 -4.17
C ASN A 316 31.62 -9.72 -4.09
N VAL A 317 31.84 -9.23 -2.85
CA VAL A 317 32.21 -7.85 -2.60
C VAL A 317 33.55 -7.48 -3.26
N GLY A 318 34.50 -8.42 -3.36
CA GLY A 318 35.78 -8.20 -4.01
C GLY A 318 35.61 -7.93 -5.52
N ALA A 319 34.84 -8.77 -6.22
CA ALA A 319 34.52 -8.57 -7.63
C ALA A 319 33.79 -7.24 -7.86
N LEU A 320 32.74 -6.96 -7.08
CA LEU A 320 31.98 -5.72 -7.16
C LEU A 320 32.86 -4.48 -6.97
N THR A 321 33.75 -4.50 -5.98
CA THR A 321 34.70 -3.40 -5.74
C THR A 321 35.64 -3.20 -6.91
N GLY A 322 36.11 -4.28 -7.54
CA GLY A 322 36.94 -4.25 -8.75
C GLY A 322 36.21 -3.60 -9.93
N GLU A 323 34.97 -3.99 -10.18
CA GLU A 323 34.13 -3.44 -11.24
C GLU A 323 33.83 -1.94 -11.01
N MET A 324 33.48 -1.56 -9.78
CA MET A 324 33.26 -0.16 -9.42
C MET A 324 34.52 0.70 -9.64
N LYS A 325 35.71 0.18 -9.34
CA LYS A 325 36.97 0.88 -9.60
C LYS A 325 37.19 1.07 -11.10
N ALA A 326 36.97 0.03 -11.90
CA ALA A 326 37.08 0.09 -13.35
C ALA A 326 36.12 1.09 -13.98
N LEU A 327 34.84 1.10 -13.52
CA LEU A 327 33.82 2.05 -13.97
C LEU A 327 34.18 3.50 -13.62
N LYS A 328 34.64 3.76 -12.39
CA LYS A 328 35.09 5.09 -11.96
C LYS A 328 36.27 5.58 -12.82
N GLN A 329 37.23 4.71 -13.15
CA GLN A 329 38.33 5.06 -14.02
C GLN A 329 37.81 5.40 -15.44
N ARG A 330 36.90 4.58 -15.98
CA ARG A 330 36.29 4.84 -17.29
C ARG A 330 35.54 6.16 -17.35
N ILE A 331 34.79 6.51 -16.29
CA ILE A 331 34.12 7.82 -16.20
C ILE A 331 35.15 8.95 -16.24
N ALA A 332 36.19 8.88 -15.42
CA ALA A 332 37.23 9.90 -15.40
C ALA A 332 37.95 10.07 -16.75
N ASP A 333 38.18 8.98 -17.48
CA ASP A 333 38.78 9.02 -18.82
C ASP A 333 37.84 9.67 -19.84
N LEU A 334 36.51 9.39 -19.77
CA LEU A 334 35.51 10.03 -20.64
C LEU A 334 35.36 11.52 -20.35
N GLU A 335 35.35 11.91 -19.08
CA GLU A 335 35.33 13.33 -18.66
C GLU A 335 36.53 14.10 -19.21
N LYS A 336 37.73 13.52 -19.14
CA LYS A 336 38.95 14.12 -19.77
C LYS A 336 38.78 14.27 -21.26
N GLN A 337 38.27 13.26 -21.96
CA GLN A 337 38.04 13.32 -23.42
C GLN A 337 37.02 14.39 -23.82
N ILE A 338 36.00 14.63 -22.97
CA ILE A 338 35.01 15.69 -23.21
C ILE A 338 35.62 17.06 -22.96
N ALA A 339 36.44 17.22 -21.92
CA ALA A 339 37.09 18.48 -21.58
C ALA A 339 38.18 18.92 -22.58
N THR A 340 38.66 18.00 -23.44
CA THR A 340 39.67 18.28 -24.46
C THR A 340 39.09 18.50 -25.87
N LYS A 341 37.78 18.47 -26.00
CA LYS A 341 37.03 18.83 -27.24
C LYS A 341 36.42 20.21 -27.11
#